data_84182824997d59c09665894821f008f0
#
_entry.id   84182824997d59c09665894821f008f0
#
_cell.length_a   1.000
_cell.length_b   1.000
_cell.length_c   1.000
_cell.angle_alpha   90.00
_cell.angle_beta   90.00
_cell.angle_gamma   90.00
#
_symmetry.space_group_name_H-M   'P 1'
#
loop_
_entity.id
_entity.type
_entity.pdbx_description
1 polymer ?
#
loop_
_entity_poly.entity_id
_entity_poly.type
_entity_poly.pdbx_seq_one_letter_code
_entity_poly.pdbx_strand_id
1 'polypeptide(L)'
;MEHLGIRFPMLRKRVKEGFSFYDLPMDEVLAIWDRLWRTSPYGDVLFAAIEYYAPRVKKEVSPALWPVMRKWPERVDNWCHSDGLSSLYSWILASDPDAVYPQLVKWNRAEEQWLRRISLVSLIHYSGKNAVFVPLDRALPLVTACLRDDREYVQTAVGWVLREMGNAYPNEVRVYIEEHIAAMSTVALRRAIERRSPALKAGLLAMSKSSSTRTRRSQR
;
A
#
# COMPACT_ATOMS: atom_id res chain seq x y z
N MET A 1 11.08 -7.30 -15.01
CA MET A 1 12.14 -7.81 -14.09
C MET A 1 12.21 -9.33 -14.19
N GLU A 2 13.39 -9.93 -14.10
CA GLU A 2 13.54 -11.39 -14.07
C GLU A 2 13.25 -11.93 -12.68
N HIS A 3 12.88 -13.23 -12.59
CA HIS A 3 12.63 -13.91 -11.33
C HIS A 3 13.41 -15.22 -11.28
N LEU A 4 14.13 -15.44 -10.18
CA LEU A 4 14.85 -16.70 -9.92
C LEU A 4 13.91 -17.82 -9.47
N GLY A 5 12.66 -17.48 -9.16
CA GLY A 5 11.67 -18.44 -8.68
C GLY A 5 11.91 -18.94 -7.25
N ILE A 6 12.61 -18.16 -6.44
CA ILE A 6 12.89 -18.51 -5.05
C ILE A 6 11.60 -18.40 -4.22
N ARG A 7 11.23 -19.49 -3.53
CA ARG A 7 10.07 -19.47 -2.64
C ARG A 7 10.31 -18.53 -1.45
N PHE A 8 9.33 -17.72 -1.08
CA PHE A 8 9.43 -16.76 0.04
C PHE A 8 9.99 -17.33 1.35
N PRO A 9 9.62 -18.53 1.82
CA PRO A 9 10.22 -19.09 3.02
C PRO A 9 11.75 -19.31 2.90
N MET A 10 12.22 -19.70 1.72
CA MET A 10 13.66 -19.89 1.44
C MET A 10 14.38 -18.54 1.41
N LEU A 11 13.78 -17.54 0.75
CA LEU A 11 14.32 -16.19 0.71
C LEU A 11 14.44 -15.58 2.10
N ARG A 12 13.37 -15.67 2.91
CA ARG A 12 13.37 -15.22 4.31
C ARG A 12 14.42 -15.90 5.15
N LYS A 13 14.56 -17.22 4.99
CA LYS A 13 15.60 -17.99 5.67
C LYS A 13 16.99 -17.46 5.30
N ARG A 14 17.27 -17.28 4.00
CA ARG A 14 18.56 -16.79 3.52
C ARG A 14 18.85 -15.37 4.02
N VAL A 15 17.87 -14.46 3.99
CA VAL A 15 18.01 -13.09 4.52
C VAL A 15 18.28 -13.11 6.03
N LYS A 16 17.67 -14.03 6.78
CA LYS A 16 17.89 -14.19 8.22
C LYS A 16 19.26 -14.79 8.55
N GLU A 17 19.76 -15.71 7.75
CA GLU A 17 21.11 -16.28 7.88
C GLU A 17 22.20 -15.21 7.71
N GLY A 18 21.93 -14.18 6.94
CA GLY A 18 22.81 -13.06 6.72
C GLY A 18 23.63 -13.14 5.44
N PHE A 19 24.12 -12.00 5.01
CA PHE A 19 25.08 -11.83 3.93
C PHE A 19 26.37 -11.24 4.51
N SER A 20 27.50 -11.40 3.83
CA SER A 20 28.81 -10.97 4.29
C SER A 20 28.93 -9.48 4.64
N PHE A 21 28.03 -8.66 4.12
CA PHE A 21 28.01 -7.22 4.38
C PHE A 21 27.14 -6.80 5.59
N TYR A 22 26.50 -7.74 6.29
CA TYR A 22 25.61 -7.40 7.42
C TYR A 22 26.34 -6.90 8.67
N ASP A 23 27.64 -7.19 8.77
CA ASP A 23 28.51 -6.73 9.86
C ASP A 23 29.09 -5.34 9.62
N LEU A 24 28.79 -4.72 8.46
CA LEU A 24 29.21 -3.36 8.15
C LEU A 24 28.35 -2.31 8.88
N PRO A 25 28.82 -1.06 9.00
CA PRO A 25 28.00 0.06 9.47
C PRO A 25 26.68 0.17 8.71
N MET A 26 25.64 0.64 9.40
CA MET A 26 24.25 0.66 8.86
C MET A 26 24.10 1.48 7.57
N ASP A 27 24.86 2.55 7.43
CA ASP A 27 24.88 3.38 6.23
C ASP A 27 25.51 2.66 5.03
N GLU A 28 26.57 1.88 5.25
CA GLU A 28 27.18 1.03 4.23
C GLU A 28 26.23 -0.11 3.82
N VAL A 29 25.58 -0.76 4.77
CA VAL A 29 24.56 -1.78 4.49
C VAL A 29 23.41 -1.17 3.66
N LEU A 30 22.95 0.03 4.00
CA LEU A 30 21.92 0.74 3.25
C LEU A 30 22.38 1.06 1.82
N ALA A 31 23.62 1.53 1.66
CA ALA A 31 24.20 1.83 0.35
C ALA A 31 24.32 0.57 -0.53
N ILE A 32 24.65 -0.59 0.05
CA ILE A 32 24.71 -1.87 -0.66
C ILE A 32 23.31 -2.30 -1.10
N TRP A 33 22.31 -2.26 -0.19
CA TRP A 33 20.95 -2.60 -0.55
C TRP A 33 20.35 -1.64 -1.60
N ASP A 34 20.64 -0.33 -1.51
CA ASP A 34 20.21 0.65 -2.50
C ASP A 34 20.86 0.37 -3.88
N ARG A 35 22.14 0.04 -3.90
CA ARG A 35 22.81 -0.36 -5.14
C ARG A 35 22.19 -1.61 -5.73
N LEU A 36 21.97 -2.67 -4.93
CA LEU A 36 21.35 -3.91 -5.37
C LEU A 36 19.92 -3.66 -5.86
N TRP A 37 19.15 -2.83 -5.16
CA TRP A 37 17.81 -2.43 -5.58
C TRP A 37 17.83 -1.79 -6.96
N ARG A 38 18.74 -0.86 -7.20
CA ARG A 38 18.80 -0.10 -8.47
C ARG A 38 19.39 -0.88 -9.64
N THR A 39 20.27 -1.84 -9.40
CA THR A 39 21.06 -2.46 -10.47
C THR A 39 20.75 -3.94 -10.72
N SER A 40 20.18 -4.67 -9.73
CA SER A 40 19.88 -6.09 -9.93
C SER A 40 18.80 -6.31 -11.00
N PRO A 41 18.98 -7.24 -11.92
CA PRO A 41 17.91 -7.63 -12.85
C PRO A 41 16.84 -8.51 -12.20
N TYR A 42 17.11 -9.06 -11.00
CA TYR A 42 16.25 -10.05 -10.35
C TYR A 42 15.35 -9.45 -9.29
N GLY A 43 14.03 -9.65 -9.42
CA GLY A 43 13.03 -9.21 -8.44
C GLY A 43 13.19 -9.84 -7.06
N ASP A 44 13.67 -11.09 -6.99
CA ASP A 44 13.98 -11.77 -5.73
C ASP A 44 14.99 -11.01 -4.88
N VAL A 45 15.97 -10.33 -5.50
CA VAL A 45 16.97 -9.51 -4.80
C VAL A 45 16.32 -8.25 -4.20
N LEU A 46 15.41 -7.61 -4.95
CA LEU A 46 14.65 -6.47 -4.43
C LEU A 46 13.79 -6.90 -3.24
N PHE A 47 13.15 -8.07 -3.35
CA PHE A 47 12.36 -8.58 -2.25
C PHE A 47 13.20 -8.95 -1.03
N ALA A 48 14.44 -9.41 -1.22
CA ALA A 48 15.38 -9.66 -0.11
C ALA A 48 15.69 -8.36 0.67
N ALA A 49 15.82 -7.22 0.00
CA ALA A 49 15.99 -5.92 0.66
C ALA A 49 14.77 -5.56 1.52
N ILE A 50 13.55 -5.80 1.01
CA ILE A 50 12.31 -5.60 1.78
C ILE A 50 12.31 -6.49 3.03
N GLU A 51 12.59 -7.79 2.87
CA GLU A 51 12.62 -8.74 3.98
C GLU A 51 13.71 -8.42 5.02
N TYR A 52 14.82 -7.81 4.59
CA TYR A 52 15.87 -7.33 5.49
C TYR A 52 15.39 -6.17 6.37
N TYR A 53 14.68 -5.19 5.78
CA TYR A 53 14.23 -4.00 6.49
C TYR A 53 12.94 -4.18 7.26
N ALA A 54 12.03 -5.08 6.85
CA ALA A 54 10.72 -5.24 7.46
C ALA A 54 10.72 -5.45 9.00
N PRO A 55 11.55 -6.32 9.58
CA PRO A 55 11.63 -6.44 11.04
C PRO A 55 12.34 -5.25 11.71
N ARG A 56 13.21 -4.55 10.99
CA ARG A 56 14.02 -3.44 11.51
C ARG A 56 13.19 -2.17 11.68
N VAL A 57 12.45 -1.77 10.64
CA VAL A 57 11.57 -0.59 10.70
C VAL A 57 10.44 -0.73 11.73
N LYS A 58 10.02 -1.95 12.03
CA LYS A 58 9.05 -2.21 13.09
C LYS A 58 9.62 -1.97 14.49
N LYS A 59 10.91 -2.21 14.65
CA LYS A 59 11.60 -2.02 15.92
C LYS A 59 12.03 -0.57 16.09
N GLU A 60 12.64 -0.01 15.06
CA GLU A 60 13.17 1.35 15.05
C GLU A 60 13.34 1.85 13.62
N VAL A 61 12.91 3.07 13.35
CA VAL A 61 13.05 3.72 12.05
C VAL A 61 14.25 4.65 12.08
N SER A 62 15.30 4.32 11.31
CA SER A 62 16.42 5.24 11.10
C SER A 62 16.02 6.36 10.14
N PRO A 63 16.31 7.64 10.45
CA PRO A 63 16.06 8.77 9.55
C PRO A 63 16.78 8.67 8.20
N ALA A 64 17.87 7.92 8.13
CA ALA A 64 18.64 7.71 6.89
C ALA A 64 17.89 6.88 5.84
N LEU A 65 16.87 6.12 6.23
CA LEU A 65 16.15 5.22 5.32
C LEU A 65 15.32 5.98 4.27
N TRP A 66 14.55 6.99 4.70
CA TRP A 66 13.61 7.66 3.82
C TRP A 66 14.26 8.37 2.62
N PRO A 67 15.34 9.15 2.77
CA PRO A 67 16.00 9.81 1.64
C PRO A 67 16.47 8.85 0.55
N VAL A 68 16.78 7.61 0.90
CA VAL A 68 17.21 6.55 0.00
C VAL A 68 16.01 5.80 -0.55
N MET A 69 15.19 5.22 0.32
CA MET A 69 14.12 4.29 -0.05
C MET A 69 12.99 4.96 -0.83
N ARG A 70 12.74 6.28 -0.67
CA ARG A 70 11.74 7.00 -1.48
C ARG A 70 11.99 6.95 -2.99
N LYS A 71 13.16 6.51 -3.44
CA LYS A 71 13.51 6.32 -4.85
C LYS A 71 13.27 4.90 -5.35
N TRP A 72 13.07 3.94 -4.44
CA TRP A 72 12.90 2.53 -4.79
C TRP A 72 11.65 2.23 -5.61
N PRO A 73 10.53 2.94 -5.46
CA PRO A 73 9.35 2.71 -6.29
C PRO A 73 9.56 2.89 -7.80
N GLU A 74 10.59 3.60 -8.24
CA GLU A 74 10.93 3.78 -9.64
C GLU A 74 11.21 2.44 -10.38
N ARG A 75 11.50 1.38 -9.62
CA ARG A 75 11.76 0.03 -10.15
C ARG A 75 10.66 -0.99 -9.89
N VAL A 76 9.55 -0.57 -9.31
CA VAL A 76 8.44 -1.47 -8.99
C VAL A 76 7.59 -1.72 -10.24
N ASP A 77 7.46 -2.99 -10.62
CA ASP A 77 6.67 -3.43 -11.78
C ASP A 77 5.59 -4.45 -11.42
N ASN A 78 5.42 -4.77 -10.12
CA ASN A 78 4.46 -5.76 -9.67
C ASN A 78 3.91 -5.44 -8.26
N TRP A 79 2.78 -6.08 -7.93
CA TRP A 79 2.09 -5.85 -6.65
C TRP A 79 2.89 -6.33 -5.44
N CYS A 80 3.73 -7.35 -5.59
CA CYS A 80 4.49 -7.93 -4.49
C CYS A 80 5.53 -6.95 -3.94
N HIS A 81 6.31 -6.31 -4.83
CA HIS A 81 7.25 -5.25 -4.46
C HIS A 81 6.53 -4.01 -3.97
N SER A 82 5.42 -3.61 -4.63
CA SER A 82 4.60 -2.47 -4.23
C SER A 82 4.12 -2.61 -2.78
N ASP A 83 3.51 -3.75 -2.46
CA ASP A 83 2.98 -4.01 -1.12
C ASP A 83 4.10 -4.19 -0.09
N GLY A 84 5.19 -4.84 -0.49
CA GLY A 84 6.37 -4.98 0.34
C GLY A 84 6.97 -3.63 0.74
N LEU A 85 7.16 -2.71 -0.21
CA LEU A 85 7.61 -1.35 0.08
C LEU A 85 6.60 -0.59 0.94
N SER A 86 5.32 -0.70 0.63
CA SER A 86 4.26 -0.06 1.43
C SER A 86 4.32 -0.50 2.89
N SER A 87 4.67 -1.77 3.14
CA SER A 87 4.83 -2.26 4.52
C SER A 87 6.00 -1.59 5.26
N LEU A 88 7.07 -1.22 4.58
CA LEU A 88 8.18 -0.45 5.16
C LEU A 88 7.75 1.01 5.36
N TYR A 89 7.16 1.60 4.33
CA TYR A 89 6.78 3.01 4.33
C TYR A 89 5.70 3.35 5.35
N SER A 90 4.81 2.42 5.68
CA SER A 90 3.84 2.63 6.75
C SER A 90 4.50 2.88 8.11
N TRP A 91 5.60 2.20 8.43
CA TRP A 91 6.37 2.42 9.66
C TRP A 91 7.18 3.71 9.60
N ILE A 92 7.76 4.02 8.44
CA ILE A 92 8.51 5.28 8.23
C ILE A 92 7.52 6.46 8.31
N LEU A 93 6.34 6.36 7.72
CA LEU A 93 5.27 7.36 7.81
C LEU A 93 4.79 7.56 9.26
N ALA A 94 4.66 6.49 10.03
CA ALA A 94 4.28 6.59 11.45
C ALA A 94 5.36 7.29 12.29
N SER A 95 6.64 7.15 11.92
CA SER A 95 7.77 7.77 12.60
C SER A 95 8.00 9.22 12.19
N ASP A 96 7.85 9.54 10.90
CA ASP A 96 8.08 10.88 10.33
C ASP A 96 7.00 11.21 9.28
N PRO A 97 5.80 11.58 9.72
CA PRO A 97 4.70 11.90 8.82
C PRO A 97 4.96 13.13 7.96
N ASP A 98 5.73 14.09 8.45
CA ASP A 98 5.97 15.35 7.74
C ASP A 98 6.93 15.17 6.57
N ALA A 99 7.89 14.27 6.67
CA ALA A 99 8.77 13.93 5.56
C ALA A 99 8.10 13.01 4.53
N VAL A 100 7.24 12.07 4.98
CA VAL A 100 6.72 10.98 4.13
C VAL A 100 5.41 11.35 3.45
N TYR A 101 4.45 11.91 4.18
CA TYR A 101 3.11 12.15 3.67
C TYR A 101 3.06 13.02 2.40
N PRO A 102 3.84 14.13 2.26
CA PRO A 102 3.88 14.90 1.03
C PRO A 102 4.30 14.08 -0.20
N GLN A 103 5.20 13.12 -0.01
CA GLN A 103 5.61 12.23 -1.09
C GLN A 103 4.50 11.23 -1.47
N LEU A 104 3.74 10.72 -0.50
CA LEU A 104 2.56 9.88 -0.78
C LEU A 104 1.52 10.66 -1.58
N VAL A 105 1.26 11.94 -1.25
CA VAL A 105 0.37 12.82 -2.01
C VAL A 105 0.86 12.98 -3.46
N LYS A 106 2.16 13.13 -3.66
CA LYS A 106 2.76 13.19 -5.00
C LYS A 106 2.56 11.89 -5.78
N TRP A 107 2.87 10.75 -5.15
CA TRP A 107 2.70 9.43 -5.79
C TRP A 107 1.24 9.08 -6.08
N ASN A 108 0.32 9.55 -5.26
CA ASN A 108 -1.11 9.36 -5.45
C ASN A 108 -1.63 9.96 -6.76
N ARG A 109 -0.96 10.98 -7.28
CA ARG A 109 -1.28 11.67 -8.54
C ARG A 109 -0.43 11.24 -9.74
N ALA A 110 0.48 10.28 -9.54
CA ALA A 110 1.35 9.79 -10.60
C ALA A 110 0.57 9.04 -11.69
N GLU A 111 1.11 8.99 -12.88
CA GLU A 111 0.57 8.14 -13.95
C GLU A 111 0.78 6.66 -13.66
N GLU A 112 1.91 6.31 -13.03
CA GLU A 112 2.30 4.94 -12.74
C GLU A 112 1.42 4.34 -11.64
N GLN A 113 0.79 3.19 -11.93
CA GLN A 113 -0.15 2.54 -11.03
C GLN A 113 0.47 2.07 -9.71
N TRP A 114 1.74 1.65 -9.75
CA TRP A 114 2.41 1.16 -8.55
C TRP A 114 2.70 2.28 -7.56
N LEU A 115 3.01 3.48 -8.05
CA LEU A 115 3.14 4.66 -7.20
C LEU A 115 1.81 5.02 -6.51
N ARG A 116 0.69 5.00 -7.28
CA ARG A 116 -0.64 5.21 -6.69
C ARG A 116 -0.99 4.14 -5.66
N ARG A 117 -0.71 2.87 -5.97
CA ARG A 117 -0.95 1.77 -5.03
C ARG A 117 -0.12 1.94 -3.75
N ILE A 118 1.18 2.23 -3.87
CA ILE A 118 2.08 2.49 -2.73
C ILE A 118 1.55 3.63 -1.88
N SER A 119 1.09 4.73 -2.49
CA SER A 119 0.55 5.88 -1.75
C SER A 119 -0.65 5.54 -0.87
N LEU A 120 -1.47 4.59 -1.31
CA LEU A 120 -2.63 4.11 -0.57
C LEU A 120 -2.25 3.07 0.49
N VAL A 121 -1.54 2.01 0.09
CA VAL A 121 -1.25 0.89 1.00
C VAL A 121 -0.30 1.30 2.13
N SER A 122 0.53 2.34 1.94
CA SER A 122 1.39 2.89 2.99
C SER A 122 0.62 3.62 4.11
N LEU A 123 -0.67 3.90 3.94
CA LEU A 123 -1.53 4.51 4.98
C LEU A 123 -1.95 3.53 6.07
N ILE A 124 -1.67 2.25 5.89
CA ILE A 124 -2.04 1.19 6.83
C ILE A 124 -0.84 0.29 7.12
N HIS A 125 -0.74 -0.21 8.36
CA HIS A 125 0.18 -1.30 8.63
C HIS A 125 -0.34 -2.60 8.02
N TYR A 126 0.55 -3.34 7.38
CA TYR A 126 0.20 -4.52 6.59
C TYR A 126 -0.49 -5.65 7.37
N SER A 127 -0.31 -5.69 8.68
CA SER A 127 -0.81 -6.79 9.48
C SER A 127 -1.42 -6.33 10.80
N GLY A 128 -2.57 -6.89 11.11
CA GLY A 128 -2.96 -7.10 12.48
C GLY A 128 -3.97 -6.13 13.07
N LYS A 129 -4.01 -6.17 14.39
CA LYS A 129 -5.03 -5.50 15.20
C LYS A 129 -4.94 -3.97 15.16
N ASN A 130 -3.77 -3.42 14.83
CA ASN A 130 -3.49 -1.98 14.81
C ASN A 130 -3.06 -1.52 13.41
N ALA A 131 -3.80 -1.94 12.38
CA ALA A 131 -3.48 -1.56 11.00
C ALA A 131 -3.64 -0.06 10.75
N VAL A 132 -4.53 0.62 11.46
CA VAL A 132 -4.85 2.04 11.27
C VAL A 132 -4.04 2.88 12.26
N PHE A 133 -3.23 3.79 11.73
CA PHE A 133 -2.43 4.76 12.48
C PHE A 133 -2.53 6.17 11.87
N VAL A 134 -2.92 6.27 10.58
CA VAL A 134 -3.16 7.55 9.92
C VAL A 134 -4.60 7.98 10.19
N PRO A 135 -4.86 9.24 10.59
CA PRO A 135 -6.22 9.73 10.81
C PRO A 135 -7.01 9.84 9.50
N LEU A 136 -8.34 9.76 9.58
CA LEU A 136 -9.24 9.72 8.42
C LEU A 136 -9.11 10.94 7.51
N ASP A 137 -8.94 12.13 8.08
CA ASP A 137 -8.82 13.39 7.34
C ASP A 137 -7.56 13.43 6.46
N ARG A 138 -6.53 12.67 6.79
CA ARG A 138 -5.35 12.46 5.92
C ARG A 138 -5.52 11.30 4.95
N ALA A 139 -6.20 10.23 5.34
CA ALA A 139 -6.36 9.04 4.51
C ALA A 139 -7.40 9.21 3.39
N LEU A 140 -8.58 9.74 3.71
CA LEU A 140 -9.70 9.83 2.76
C LEU A 140 -9.42 10.70 1.53
N PRO A 141 -8.69 11.82 1.58
CA PRO A 141 -8.33 12.57 0.37
C PRO A 141 -7.55 11.76 -0.66
N LEU A 142 -6.62 10.90 -0.22
CA LEU A 142 -5.85 10.03 -1.12
C LEU A 142 -6.73 8.91 -1.70
N VAL A 143 -7.62 8.37 -0.90
CA VAL A 143 -8.62 7.38 -1.35
C VAL A 143 -9.55 8.00 -2.39
N THR A 144 -10.09 9.20 -2.11
CA THR A 144 -11.01 9.92 -3.00
C THR A 144 -10.39 10.20 -4.37
N ALA A 145 -9.12 10.61 -4.40
CA ALA A 145 -8.39 10.88 -5.63
C ALA A 145 -8.23 9.63 -6.53
N CYS A 146 -8.33 8.43 -5.95
CA CYS A 146 -8.19 7.15 -6.67
C CYS A 146 -9.52 6.42 -6.92
N LEU A 147 -10.68 6.95 -6.49
CA LEU A 147 -11.98 6.26 -6.64
C LEU A 147 -12.33 5.95 -8.10
N ARG A 148 -11.96 6.81 -9.03
CA ARG A 148 -12.25 6.68 -10.47
C ARG A 148 -11.06 6.16 -11.29
N ASP A 149 -10.01 5.69 -10.65
CA ASP A 149 -8.91 5.02 -11.33
C ASP A 149 -9.42 3.70 -11.93
N ASP A 150 -9.13 3.42 -13.18
CA ASP A 150 -9.62 2.23 -13.89
C ASP A 150 -8.73 0.99 -13.68
N ARG A 151 -7.55 1.17 -13.10
CA ARG A 151 -6.58 0.09 -12.89
C ARG A 151 -6.92 -0.75 -11.69
N GLU A 152 -7.04 -2.04 -11.90
CA GLU A 152 -7.48 -3.01 -10.87
C GLU A 152 -6.63 -2.97 -9.60
N TYR A 153 -5.29 -2.86 -9.73
CA TYR A 153 -4.39 -2.83 -8.58
C TYR A 153 -4.55 -1.58 -7.73
N VAL A 154 -4.95 -0.45 -8.31
CA VAL A 154 -5.29 0.77 -7.56
C VAL A 154 -6.64 0.58 -6.86
N GLN A 155 -7.64 0.03 -7.55
CA GLN A 155 -8.97 -0.22 -6.97
C GLN A 155 -8.94 -1.24 -5.82
N THR A 156 -8.12 -2.28 -5.92
CA THR A 156 -7.93 -3.20 -4.80
C THR A 156 -7.27 -2.52 -3.60
N ALA A 157 -6.35 -1.56 -3.81
CA ALA A 157 -5.75 -0.77 -2.75
C ALA A 157 -6.77 0.18 -2.09
N VAL A 158 -7.59 0.89 -2.88
CA VAL A 158 -8.71 1.71 -2.39
C VAL A 158 -9.60 0.89 -1.44
N GLY A 159 -10.05 -0.28 -1.90
CA GLY A 159 -10.89 -1.16 -1.10
C GLY A 159 -10.20 -1.69 0.15
N TRP A 160 -8.90 -2.00 0.08
CA TRP A 160 -8.14 -2.48 1.23
C TRP A 160 -8.00 -1.40 2.30
N VAL A 161 -7.61 -0.19 1.94
CA VAL A 161 -7.50 0.93 2.89
C VAL A 161 -8.84 1.19 3.57
N LEU A 162 -9.94 1.28 2.80
CA LEU A 162 -11.28 1.47 3.36
C LEU A 162 -11.71 0.32 4.27
N ARG A 163 -11.33 -0.92 3.98
CA ARG A 163 -11.59 -2.07 4.84
C ARG A 163 -10.91 -1.92 6.19
N GLU A 164 -9.63 -1.58 6.21
CA GLU A 164 -8.88 -1.43 7.46
C GLU A 164 -9.33 -0.17 8.23
N MET A 165 -9.50 0.97 7.56
CA MET A 165 -10.05 2.18 8.16
C MET A 165 -11.43 1.92 8.79
N GLY A 166 -12.29 1.18 8.12
CA GLY A 166 -13.61 0.83 8.65
C GLY A 166 -13.59 -0.13 9.86
N ASN A 167 -12.44 -0.72 10.23
CA ASN A 167 -12.30 -1.43 11.50
C ASN A 167 -12.11 -0.46 12.67
N ALA A 168 -11.44 0.68 12.44
CA ALA A 168 -11.21 1.72 13.45
C ALA A 168 -12.34 2.77 13.47
N TYR A 169 -12.91 3.10 12.30
CA TYR A 169 -13.91 4.15 12.08
C TYR A 169 -15.13 3.60 11.35
N PRO A 170 -15.90 2.68 11.94
CA PRO A 170 -16.94 1.92 11.23
C PRO A 170 -18.07 2.78 10.67
N ASN A 171 -18.50 3.81 11.40
CA ASN A 171 -19.61 4.68 11.00
C ASN A 171 -19.16 5.68 9.94
N GLU A 172 -18.04 6.33 10.14
CA GLU A 172 -17.49 7.36 9.25
C GLU A 172 -17.14 6.76 7.89
N VAL A 173 -16.53 5.58 7.88
CA VAL A 173 -16.21 4.88 6.62
C VAL A 173 -17.46 4.35 5.94
N ARG A 174 -18.49 3.93 6.69
CA ARG A 174 -19.79 3.57 6.11
C ARG A 174 -20.43 4.76 5.40
N VAL A 175 -20.50 5.92 6.07
CA VAL A 175 -21.04 7.16 5.50
C VAL A 175 -20.24 7.54 4.25
N TYR A 176 -18.92 7.53 4.33
CA TYR A 176 -18.05 7.82 3.19
C TYR A 176 -18.34 6.90 1.98
N ILE A 177 -18.51 5.59 2.21
CA ILE A 177 -18.83 4.64 1.13
C ILE A 177 -20.20 4.96 0.53
N GLU A 178 -21.22 5.24 1.35
CA GLU A 178 -22.58 5.57 0.89
C GLU A 178 -22.57 6.85 0.02
N GLU A 179 -21.86 7.88 0.42
CA GLU A 179 -21.72 9.14 -0.31
C GLU A 179 -20.99 8.99 -1.65
N HIS A 180 -19.99 8.11 -1.69
CA HIS A 180 -19.14 7.93 -2.87
C HIS A 180 -19.45 6.69 -3.71
N ILE A 181 -20.52 5.99 -3.39
CA ILE A 181 -20.83 4.67 -3.96
C ILE A 181 -20.95 4.66 -5.48
N ALA A 182 -21.43 5.76 -6.07
CA ALA A 182 -21.54 5.93 -7.51
C ALA A 182 -20.18 6.09 -8.23
N ALA A 183 -19.16 6.48 -7.51
CA ALA A 183 -17.79 6.64 -8.01
C ALA A 183 -16.92 5.41 -7.76
N MET A 184 -17.33 4.53 -6.84
CA MET A 184 -16.57 3.33 -6.50
C MET A 184 -16.71 2.23 -7.55
N SER A 185 -15.61 1.60 -7.89
CA SER A 185 -15.64 0.36 -8.67
C SER A 185 -16.22 -0.80 -7.84
N THR A 186 -16.78 -1.81 -8.52
CA THR A 186 -17.23 -3.04 -7.85
C THR A 186 -16.09 -3.75 -7.10
N VAL A 187 -14.86 -3.68 -7.63
CA VAL A 187 -13.66 -4.27 -7.01
C VAL A 187 -13.37 -3.56 -5.67
N ALA A 188 -13.27 -2.23 -5.70
CA ALA A 188 -13.01 -1.44 -4.49
C ALA A 188 -14.12 -1.64 -3.44
N LEU A 189 -15.39 -1.57 -3.85
CA LEU A 189 -16.52 -1.75 -2.93
C LEU A 189 -16.51 -3.13 -2.26
N ARG A 190 -16.40 -4.21 -3.04
CA ARG A 190 -16.36 -5.57 -2.49
C ARG A 190 -15.22 -5.76 -1.50
N ARG A 191 -14.05 -5.21 -1.81
CA ARG A 191 -12.88 -5.28 -0.93
C ARG A 191 -13.09 -4.47 0.35
N ALA A 192 -13.65 -3.26 0.26
CA ALA A 192 -13.94 -2.39 1.40
C ALA A 192 -14.89 -3.03 2.42
N ILE A 193 -15.91 -3.74 1.92
CA ILE A 193 -16.95 -4.34 2.76
C ILE A 193 -16.68 -5.80 3.13
N GLU A 194 -15.56 -6.39 2.72
CA GLU A 194 -15.24 -7.81 2.86
C GLU A 194 -15.47 -8.37 4.27
N ARG A 195 -15.18 -7.58 5.30
CA ARG A 195 -15.31 -7.98 6.71
C ARG A 195 -16.55 -7.41 7.42
N ARG A 196 -17.52 -6.86 6.66
CA ARG A 196 -18.76 -6.31 7.21
C ARG A 196 -19.83 -7.38 7.37
N SER A 197 -20.89 -7.07 8.14
CA SER A 197 -22.02 -7.98 8.32
C SER A 197 -22.71 -8.29 6.98
N PRO A 198 -23.36 -9.46 6.82
CA PRO A 198 -24.08 -9.80 5.59
C PRO A 198 -25.14 -8.77 5.21
N ALA A 199 -25.88 -8.22 6.18
CA ALA A 199 -26.90 -7.22 5.95
C ALA A 199 -26.33 -5.91 5.37
N LEU A 200 -25.22 -5.40 5.95
CA LEU A 200 -24.55 -4.20 5.46
C LEU A 200 -23.96 -4.41 4.05
N LYS A 201 -23.35 -5.57 3.80
CA LYS A 201 -22.88 -5.94 2.45
C LYS A 201 -23.99 -5.89 1.42
N ALA A 202 -25.11 -6.53 1.71
CA ALA A 202 -26.27 -6.60 0.81
C ALA A 202 -26.80 -5.18 0.51
N GLY A 203 -26.96 -4.33 1.54
CA GLY A 203 -27.43 -2.96 1.39
C GLY A 203 -26.52 -2.12 0.49
N LEU A 204 -25.23 -2.10 0.75
CA LEU A 204 -24.27 -1.31 -0.04
C LEU A 204 -24.13 -1.82 -1.49
N LEU A 205 -24.18 -3.12 -1.71
CA LEU A 205 -24.18 -3.68 -3.07
C LEU A 205 -25.46 -3.34 -3.84
N ALA A 206 -26.63 -3.31 -3.18
CA ALA A 206 -27.89 -2.87 -3.80
C ALA A 206 -27.84 -1.38 -4.17
N MET A 207 -27.33 -0.52 -3.29
CA MET A 207 -27.14 0.91 -3.56
C MET A 207 -26.23 1.14 -4.78
N SER A 208 -25.11 0.43 -4.88
CA SER A 208 -24.18 0.52 -6.01
C SER A 208 -24.86 0.16 -7.35
N LYS A 209 -25.66 -0.91 -7.39
CA LYS A 209 -26.41 -1.30 -8.59
C LYS A 209 -27.41 -0.22 -9.01
N SER A 210 -28.16 0.35 -8.05
CA SER A 210 -29.14 1.41 -8.31
C SER A 210 -28.49 2.68 -8.86
N SER A 211 -27.34 3.09 -8.32
CA SER A 211 -26.57 4.23 -8.78
C SER A 211 -26.07 4.04 -10.22
N SER A 212 -25.55 2.85 -10.55
CA SER A 212 -25.05 2.53 -11.91
C SER A 212 -26.17 2.55 -12.96
N THR A 213 -27.38 2.13 -12.59
CA THR A 213 -28.56 2.15 -13.49
C THR A 213 -29.04 3.58 -13.76
N ARG A 214 -28.97 4.46 -12.75
CA ARG A 214 -29.39 5.86 -12.87
C ARG A 214 -28.44 6.64 -13.79
N THR A 215 -27.13 6.43 -13.66
CA THR A 215 -26.10 7.07 -14.51
C THR A 215 -26.27 6.67 -15.99
N ARG A 216 -26.56 5.40 -16.29
CA ARG A 216 -26.81 4.94 -17.67
C ARG A 216 -28.08 5.51 -18.30
N ARG A 217 -29.11 5.82 -17.52
CA ARG A 217 -30.35 6.46 -18.02
C ARG A 217 -30.20 7.95 -18.31
N SER A 218 -29.33 8.66 -17.62
CA SER A 218 -29.09 10.09 -17.84
C SER A 218 -28.10 10.38 -18.99
N GLN A 219 -27.45 9.37 -19.54
CA GLN A 219 -26.53 9.46 -20.69
C GLN A 219 -27.17 9.02 -22.03
N ARG A 220 -28.46 8.64 -22.01
CA ARG A 220 -29.27 8.36 -23.19
C ARG A 220 -30.29 9.46 -23.40
#